data_903142346fd3e5e3835109ead1a95fed
#
_entry.id   903142346fd3e5e3835109ead1a95fed
#
_cell.length_a   1.000
_cell.length_b   1.000
_cell.length_c   1.000
_cell.angle_alpha   90.00
_cell.angle_beta   90.00
_cell.angle_gamma   90.00
#
_symmetry.space_group_name_H-M   'P 1'
#
loop_
_entity.id
_entity.type
_entity.pdbx_description
1 polymer ?
#
loop_
_entity_poly.entity_id
_entity_poly.type
_entity_poly.pdbx_seq_one_letter_code
_entity_poly.pdbx_strand_id
1 'polypeptide(L)'
;GNKFVVTGLARDFYRRIGNHYGKFEQWIFEPSVAENIFKDYVERGNVEVLYSHRLNEVKKDGARISEIVVENSENPSPKTNKQIRAKVFIDCSYEGDLMAHAGVSYTVGREDNSVYGETYNGVQMMRGHQFWDPIDPYVVPGDSTSGLIWGVSHDVLQPTGTGDKKIQAYNFRVCLTDDPNNMIPITRPDNYDSTRYELVLRLHAVSPRKSVYDYFIW
;
A
#
# COMPACT_ATOMS: atom_id res chain seq x y z
N GLY A 1 1.13 2.65 -19.43
CA GLY A 1 1.32 1.22 -19.70
C GLY A 1 0.36 0.71 -20.79
N ASN A 2 0.60 -0.49 -21.28
CA ASN A 2 -0.25 -1.11 -22.29
C ASN A 2 -1.51 -1.71 -21.66
N LYS A 3 -2.62 -0.98 -21.71
CA LYS A 3 -3.90 -1.41 -21.15
C LYS A 3 -4.57 -2.55 -21.94
N PHE A 4 -4.14 -2.85 -23.15
CA PHE A 4 -4.70 -3.93 -23.97
C PHE A 4 -4.39 -5.32 -23.42
N VAL A 5 -3.38 -5.48 -22.60
CA VAL A 5 -3.06 -6.76 -21.96
C VAL A 5 -4.03 -7.12 -20.82
N VAL A 6 -4.80 -6.15 -20.31
CA VAL A 6 -5.83 -6.38 -19.30
C VAL A 6 -7.06 -6.94 -19.97
N THR A 7 -7.46 -8.15 -19.60
CA THR A 7 -8.57 -8.89 -20.22
C THR A 7 -9.52 -9.51 -19.17
N GLY A 8 -10.55 -10.20 -19.61
CA GLY A 8 -11.48 -10.94 -18.74
C GLY A 8 -12.22 -10.04 -17.74
N LEU A 9 -12.42 -10.53 -16.54
CA LEU A 9 -13.13 -9.81 -15.46
C LEU A 9 -12.44 -8.50 -15.07
N ALA A 10 -11.10 -8.45 -15.14
CA ALA A 10 -10.37 -7.21 -14.88
C ALA A 10 -10.73 -6.12 -15.89
N ARG A 11 -10.87 -6.47 -17.17
CA ARG A 11 -11.33 -5.53 -18.21
C ARG A 11 -12.77 -5.11 -18.03
N ASP A 12 -13.64 -6.04 -17.68
CA ASP A 12 -15.04 -5.78 -17.39
C ASP A 12 -15.19 -4.81 -16.21
N PHE A 13 -14.38 -4.98 -15.17
CA PHE A 13 -14.34 -4.05 -14.04
C PHE A 13 -14.07 -2.60 -14.48
N TYR A 14 -13.02 -2.36 -15.27
CA TYR A 14 -12.71 -0.99 -15.76
C TYR A 14 -13.76 -0.42 -16.72
N ARG A 15 -14.46 -1.27 -17.45
CA ARG A 15 -15.62 -0.87 -18.29
C ARG A 15 -16.83 -0.48 -17.45
N ARG A 16 -17.11 -1.21 -16.38
CA ARG A 16 -18.18 -0.86 -15.42
C ARG A 16 -17.86 0.43 -14.69
N ILE A 17 -16.63 0.63 -14.28
CA ILE A 17 -16.16 1.93 -13.77
C ILE A 17 -16.40 3.03 -14.82
N GLY A 18 -15.99 2.79 -16.08
CA GLY A 18 -16.21 3.73 -17.17
C GLY A 18 -17.68 4.10 -17.34
N ASN A 19 -18.57 3.12 -17.33
CA ASN A 19 -20.01 3.33 -17.44
C ASN A 19 -20.56 4.26 -16.34
N HIS A 20 -20.07 4.11 -15.11
CA HIS A 20 -20.45 5.01 -14.01
C HIS A 20 -20.10 6.48 -14.32
N TYR A 21 -18.97 6.73 -14.97
CA TYR A 21 -18.50 8.08 -15.34
C TYR A 21 -18.88 8.49 -16.77
N GLY A 22 -19.76 7.77 -17.46
CA GLY A 22 -20.14 8.05 -18.84
C GLY A 22 -19.02 7.87 -19.86
N LYS A 23 -18.05 6.97 -19.59
CA LYS A 23 -16.88 6.67 -20.42
C LYS A 23 -16.86 5.19 -20.81
N PHE A 24 -16.17 4.86 -21.91
CA PHE A 24 -15.99 3.47 -22.32
C PHE A 24 -15.21 2.65 -21.30
N GLU A 25 -14.14 3.21 -20.74
CA GLU A 25 -13.32 2.64 -19.67
C GLU A 25 -12.78 3.79 -18.79
N GLN A 26 -12.65 3.54 -17.48
CA GLN A 26 -12.04 4.49 -16.55
C GLN A 26 -11.07 3.75 -15.61
N TRP A 27 -9.87 4.30 -15.45
CA TRP A 27 -8.77 3.68 -14.73
C TRP A 27 -8.40 4.41 -13.43
N ILE A 28 -8.90 5.60 -13.24
CA ILE A 28 -8.82 6.38 -12.00
C ILE A 28 -10.26 6.61 -11.55
N PHE A 29 -10.58 6.26 -10.34
CA PHE A 29 -11.96 6.17 -9.86
C PHE A 29 -12.04 6.29 -8.35
N GLU A 30 -13.22 6.60 -7.85
CA GLU A 30 -13.54 6.61 -6.44
C GLU A 30 -13.60 5.18 -5.88
N PRO A 31 -13.04 4.93 -4.67
CA PRO A 31 -13.08 3.60 -4.04
C PRO A 31 -14.49 3.06 -3.85
N SER A 32 -15.47 3.92 -3.54
CA SER A 32 -16.88 3.54 -3.37
C SER A 32 -17.50 2.95 -4.64
N VAL A 33 -17.14 3.48 -5.81
CA VAL A 33 -17.59 2.96 -7.10
C VAL A 33 -17.03 1.56 -7.35
N ALA A 34 -15.74 1.37 -7.05
CA ALA A 34 -15.09 0.08 -7.16
C ALA A 34 -15.72 -0.96 -6.20
N GLU A 35 -15.95 -0.57 -4.95
CA GLU A 35 -16.57 -1.43 -3.94
C GLU A 35 -17.94 -1.92 -4.38
N ASN A 36 -18.78 -1.04 -4.93
CA ASN A 36 -20.12 -1.42 -5.42
C ASN A 36 -20.04 -2.41 -6.57
N ILE A 37 -19.06 -2.29 -7.47
CA ILE A 37 -18.85 -3.24 -8.57
C ILE A 37 -18.40 -4.61 -8.04
N PHE A 38 -17.51 -4.64 -7.04
CA PHE A 38 -17.12 -5.90 -6.41
C PHE A 38 -18.27 -6.56 -5.67
N LYS A 39 -19.11 -5.79 -4.99
CA LYS A 39 -20.36 -6.32 -4.36
C LYS A 39 -21.28 -6.96 -5.40
N ASP A 40 -21.48 -6.32 -6.54
CA ASP A 40 -22.29 -6.87 -7.65
C ASP A 40 -21.69 -8.17 -8.21
N TYR A 41 -20.36 -8.27 -8.38
CA TYR A 41 -19.73 -9.52 -8.80
C TYR A 41 -19.97 -10.66 -7.81
N VAL A 42 -19.81 -10.40 -6.53
CA VAL A 42 -20.00 -11.38 -5.46
C VAL A 42 -21.45 -11.85 -5.41
N GLU A 43 -22.39 -10.92 -5.47
CA GLU A 43 -23.83 -11.21 -5.46
C GLU A 43 -24.23 -12.06 -6.66
N ARG A 44 -23.86 -11.68 -7.88
CA ARG A 44 -24.14 -12.46 -9.09
C ARG A 44 -23.46 -13.82 -9.10
N GLY A 45 -22.28 -13.90 -8.51
CA GLY A 45 -21.54 -15.16 -8.36
C GLY A 45 -22.10 -16.07 -7.27
N ASN A 46 -23.06 -15.59 -6.49
CA ASN A 46 -23.58 -16.27 -5.29
C ASN A 46 -22.45 -16.73 -4.37
N VAL A 47 -21.47 -15.84 -4.13
CA VAL A 47 -20.30 -16.11 -3.30
C VAL A 47 -20.56 -15.60 -1.88
N GLU A 48 -20.44 -16.47 -0.88
CA GLU A 48 -20.49 -16.05 0.51
C GLU A 48 -19.24 -15.25 0.89
N VAL A 49 -19.42 -14.07 1.45
CA VAL A 49 -18.32 -13.19 1.91
C VAL A 49 -18.37 -13.01 3.42
N LEU A 50 -17.28 -13.28 4.08
CA LEU A 50 -17.09 -13.02 5.49
C LEU A 50 -16.34 -11.70 5.67
N TYR A 51 -17.10 -10.59 5.84
CA TYR A 51 -16.54 -9.29 6.13
C TYR A 51 -15.96 -9.22 7.54
N SER A 52 -14.99 -8.31 7.75
CA SER A 52 -14.35 -8.09 9.06
C SER A 52 -13.75 -9.37 9.67
N HIS A 53 -13.23 -10.25 8.81
CA HIS A 53 -12.53 -11.45 9.25
C HIS A 53 -11.12 -11.49 8.70
N ARG A 54 -10.19 -11.97 9.52
CA ARG A 54 -8.81 -12.22 9.13
C ARG A 54 -8.40 -13.66 9.43
N LEU A 55 -7.40 -14.15 8.73
CA LEU A 55 -6.81 -15.45 9.00
C LEU A 55 -6.18 -15.47 10.39
N ASN A 56 -6.49 -16.50 11.17
CA ASN A 56 -5.92 -16.72 12.50
C ASN A 56 -5.02 -17.96 12.52
N GLU A 57 -5.48 -19.07 11.93
CA GLU A 57 -4.75 -20.33 11.97
C GLU A 57 -4.94 -21.12 10.67
N VAL A 58 -3.90 -21.89 10.29
CA VAL A 58 -3.96 -22.86 9.18
C VAL A 58 -3.66 -24.26 9.71
N LYS A 59 -4.55 -25.21 9.44
CA LYS A 59 -4.35 -26.61 9.77
C LYS A 59 -3.99 -27.40 8.52
N LYS A 60 -2.97 -28.23 8.64
CA LYS A 60 -2.44 -29.04 7.54
C LYS A 60 -2.44 -30.53 7.88
N ASP A 61 -2.60 -31.33 6.84
CA ASP A 61 -2.28 -32.74 6.83
C ASP A 61 -1.16 -32.96 5.79
N GLY A 62 0.06 -33.14 6.29
CA GLY A 62 1.25 -33.09 5.45
C GLY A 62 1.41 -31.77 4.71
N ALA A 63 1.47 -31.82 3.39
CA ALA A 63 1.56 -30.62 2.53
C ALA A 63 0.20 -29.99 2.21
N ARG A 64 -0.90 -30.64 2.55
CA ARG A 64 -2.25 -30.18 2.21
C ARG A 64 -2.82 -29.34 3.34
N ILE A 65 -3.38 -28.16 3.00
CA ILE A 65 -4.23 -27.39 3.91
C ILE A 65 -5.58 -28.11 4.01
N SER A 66 -5.98 -28.48 5.24
CA SER A 66 -7.24 -29.16 5.53
C SER A 66 -8.32 -28.20 6.02
N GLU A 67 -7.92 -27.16 6.76
CA GLU A 67 -8.83 -26.21 7.40
C GLU A 67 -8.09 -24.90 7.63
N ILE A 68 -8.83 -23.80 7.55
CA ILE A 68 -8.38 -22.51 8.07
C ILE A 68 -9.31 -22.05 9.19
N VAL A 69 -8.78 -21.30 10.13
CA VAL A 69 -9.54 -20.63 11.17
C VAL A 69 -9.47 -19.13 10.93
N VAL A 70 -10.62 -18.48 10.85
CA VAL A 70 -10.69 -17.03 10.73
C VAL A 70 -11.34 -16.42 11.97
N GLU A 71 -10.84 -15.27 12.39
CA GLU A 71 -11.37 -14.52 13.52
C GLU A 71 -11.98 -13.20 13.08
N ASN A 72 -12.95 -12.71 13.84
CA ASN A 72 -13.49 -11.37 13.62
C ASN A 72 -12.42 -10.33 13.98
N SER A 73 -12.06 -9.44 13.03
CA SER A 73 -10.99 -8.45 13.22
C SER A 73 -11.40 -7.26 14.06
N GLU A 74 -12.71 -6.97 14.18
CA GLU A 74 -13.25 -5.88 15.00
C GLU A 74 -13.44 -6.27 16.45
N ASN A 75 -13.76 -7.56 16.69
CA ASN A 75 -13.98 -8.09 18.02
C ASN A 75 -13.38 -9.52 18.13
N PRO A 76 -12.06 -9.63 18.22
CA PRO A 76 -11.39 -10.92 18.27
C PRO A 76 -11.78 -11.73 19.50
N SER A 77 -12.27 -12.94 19.29
CA SER A 77 -12.59 -13.86 20.36
C SER A 77 -12.51 -15.31 19.87
N PRO A 78 -11.79 -16.19 20.58
CA PRO A 78 -11.75 -17.61 20.20
C PRO A 78 -13.13 -18.28 20.10
N LYS A 79 -14.12 -17.75 20.83
CA LYS A 79 -15.49 -18.27 20.82
C LYS A 79 -16.26 -17.96 19.53
N THR A 80 -15.85 -16.94 18.80
CA THR A 80 -16.49 -16.49 17.54
C THR A 80 -15.70 -16.86 16.30
N ASN A 81 -14.57 -17.52 16.46
CA ASN A 81 -13.76 -18.00 15.35
C ASN A 81 -14.55 -18.99 14.50
N LYS A 82 -14.39 -18.85 13.17
CA LYS A 82 -15.01 -19.76 12.21
C LYS A 82 -13.96 -20.69 11.63
N GLN A 83 -14.33 -21.97 11.52
CA GLN A 83 -13.51 -22.99 10.86
C GLN A 83 -14.04 -23.19 9.44
N ILE A 84 -13.16 -23.13 8.46
CA ILE A 84 -13.50 -23.25 7.05
C ILE A 84 -12.71 -24.42 6.45
N ARG A 85 -13.41 -25.39 5.88
CA ARG A 85 -12.84 -26.52 5.17
C ARG A 85 -13.15 -26.41 3.68
N ALA A 86 -12.16 -26.61 2.84
CA ALA A 86 -12.30 -26.56 1.41
C ALA A 86 -11.39 -27.57 0.71
N LYS A 87 -11.69 -27.83 -0.56
CA LYS A 87 -10.82 -28.64 -1.43
C LYS A 87 -9.61 -27.85 -1.92
N VAL A 88 -9.80 -26.54 -2.12
CA VAL A 88 -8.78 -25.60 -2.61
C VAL A 88 -8.85 -24.32 -1.79
N PHE A 89 -7.70 -23.79 -1.44
CA PHE A 89 -7.52 -22.49 -0.82
C PHE A 89 -6.72 -21.60 -1.75
N ILE A 90 -7.12 -20.35 -1.90
CA ILE A 90 -6.46 -19.36 -2.75
C ILE A 90 -6.12 -18.17 -1.86
N ASP A 91 -4.84 -17.83 -1.80
CA ASP A 91 -4.37 -16.65 -1.08
C ASP A 91 -4.42 -15.43 -2.02
N CYS A 92 -5.35 -14.53 -1.74
CA CYS A 92 -5.45 -13.23 -2.38
C CYS A 92 -5.27 -12.09 -1.35
N SER A 93 -4.69 -12.40 -0.20
CA SER A 93 -4.37 -11.38 0.81
C SER A 93 -3.26 -10.46 0.29
N TYR A 94 -3.15 -9.29 0.91
CA TYR A 94 -2.18 -8.27 0.48
C TYR A 94 -0.74 -8.70 0.74
N GLU A 95 -0.52 -9.46 1.81
CA GLU A 95 0.81 -9.82 2.31
C GLU A 95 1.10 -11.33 2.27
N GLY A 96 0.20 -12.15 1.74
CA GLY A 96 0.37 -13.60 1.66
C GLY A 96 0.19 -14.32 3.00
N ASP A 97 -0.79 -13.90 3.79
CA ASP A 97 -1.03 -14.44 5.13
C ASP A 97 -1.25 -15.96 5.13
N LEU A 98 -2.05 -16.45 4.20
CA LEU A 98 -2.30 -17.89 4.09
C LEU A 98 -1.03 -18.66 3.73
N MET A 99 -0.24 -18.12 2.81
CA MET A 99 1.04 -18.68 2.41
C MET A 99 2.00 -18.79 3.62
N ALA A 100 2.13 -17.70 4.38
CA ALA A 100 2.99 -17.64 5.54
C ALA A 100 2.56 -18.62 6.65
N HIS A 101 1.26 -18.61 7.00
CA HIS A 101 0.69 -19.52 7.99
C HIS A 101 0.72 -20.99 7.55
N ALA A 102 0.69 -21.27 6.24
CA ALA A 102 0.86 -22.63 5.71
C ALA A 102 2.31 -23.13 5.75
N GLY A 103 3.27 -22.27 6.13
CA GLY A 103 4.69 -22.63 6.19
C GLY A 103 5.35 -22.79 4.82
N VAL A 104 4.82 -22.10 3.81
CA VAL A 104 5.49 -21.98 2.50
C VAL A 104 6.67 -21.04 2.67
N SER A 105 7.82 -21.38 2.11
CA SER A 105 9.00 -20.52 2.17
C SER A 105 8.77 -19.23 1.37
N TYR A 106 9.17 -18.10 1.95
CA TYR A 106 9.08 -16.80 1.33
C TYR A 106 10.24 -15.90 1.78
N THR A 107 10.44 -14.80 1.09
CA THR A 107 11.42 -13.78 1.43
C THR A 107 10.72 -12.47 1.75
N VAL A 108 11.34 -11.67 2.62
CA VAL A 108 10.88 -10.31 2.96
C VAL A 108 12.02 -9.34 2.73
N GLY A 109 11.70 -8.17 2.20
CA GLY A 109 12.66 -7.13 1.92
C GLY A 109 13.05 -7.08 0.45
N ARG A 110 14.20 -6.47 0.18
CA ARG A 110 14.73 -6.30 -1.17
C ARG A 110 15.79 -7.36 -1.45
N GLU A 111 15.66 -8.06 -2.56
CA GLU A 111 16.67 -9.06 -2.97
C GLU A 111 17.91 -8.36 -3.51
N ASP A 112 19.07 -8.98 -3.25
CA ASP A 112 20.34 -8.54 -3.84
C ASP A 112 20.38 -8.85 -5.33
N ASN A 113 21.00 -7.97 -6.14
CA ASN A 113 21.15 -8.16 -7.58
C ASN A 113 21.76 -9.51 -7.96
N SER A 114 22.66 -10.03 -7.14
CA SER A 114 23.37 -11.26 -7.43
C SER A 114 22.52 -12.51 -7.31
N VAL A 115 21.38 -12.46 -6.59
CA VAL A 115 20.53 -13.64 -6.36
C VAL A 115 20.00 -14.22 -7.66
N TYR A 116 19.51 -13.38 -8.57
CA TYR A 116 18.97 -13.79 -9.86
C TYR A 116 19.63 -13.08 -11.04
N GLY A 117 20.71 -12.33 -10.83
CA GLY A 117 21.40 -11.58 -11.88
C GLY A 117 20.58 -10.40 -12.41
N GLU A 118 19.72 -9.82 -11.58
CA GLU A 118 18.87 -8.67 -11.95
C GLU A 118 19.59 -7.34 -11.70
N THR A 119 19.12 -6.27 -12.36
CA THR A 119 19.78 -4.97 -12.31
C THR A 119 19.09 -3.98 -11.37
N TYR A 120 17.75 -4.05 -11.24
CA TYR A 120 16.94 -3.03 -10.59
C TYR A 120 16.31 -3.45 -9.27
N ASN A 121 16.75 -4.53 -8.67
CA ASN A 121 16.38 -4.92 -7.31
C ASN A 121 17.42 -4.43 -6.29
N GLY A 122 17.19 -4.73 -5.01
CA GLY A 122 18.03 -4.22 -3.92
C GLY A 122 17.93 -2.72 -3.72
N VAL A 123 18.98 -2.12 -3.18
CA VAL A 123 19.10 -0.67 -2.99
C VAL A 123 19.21 0.01 -4.35
N GLN A 124 18.39 1.01 -4.63
CA GLN A 124 18.38 1.76 -5.86
C GLN A 124 18.28 3.27 -5.60
N MET A 125 19.16 4.04 -6.23
CA MET A 125 19.11 5.49 -6.25
C MET A 125 18.61 5.94 -7.63
N MET A 126 17.29 5.87 -7.82
CA MET A 126 16.69 6.26 -9.10
C MET A 126 16.64 7.77 -9.24
N ARG A 127 17.09 8.29 -10.39
CA ARG A 127 17.02 9.72 -10.70
C ARG A 127 15.57 10.20 -10.62
N GLY A 128 15.36 11.33 -9.92
CA GLY A 128 14.04 11.96 -9.77
C GLY A 128 13.22 11.43 -8.61
N HIS A 129 13.73 10.48 -7.82
CA HIS A 129 13.07 9.94 -6.63
C HIS A 129 13.73 10.38 -5.32
N GLN A 130 14.71 11.26 -5.38
CA GLN A 130 15.37 11.89 -4.24
C GLN A 130 14.96 13.36 -4.15
N PHE A 131 15.23 13.98 -3.01
CA PHE A 131 15.20 15.43 -2.93
C PHE A 131 16.20 16.01 -3.93
N TRP A 132 15.74 16.99 -4.72
CA TRP A 132 16.56 17.62 -5.77
C TRP A 132 17.57 18.61 -5.23
N ASP A 133 17.38 19.08 -4.00
CA ASP A 133 18.31 20.00 -3.31
C ASP A 133 18.75 19.38 -1.99
N PRO A 134 20.00 19.64 -1.56
CA PRO A 134 20.47 19.24 -0.23
C PRO A 134 19.64 19.91 0.86
N ILE A 135 19.20 19.13 1.83
CA ILE A 135 18.45 19.60 2.98
C ILE A 135 19.19 19.19 4.24
N ASP A 136 19.43 20.16 5.13
CA ASP A 136 20.07 19.89 6.40
C ASP A 136 19.17 18.97 7.26
N PRO A 137 19.65 17.80 7.70
CA PRO A 137 18.86 16.82 8.42
C PRO A 137 18.83 17.01 9.94
N TYR A 138 19.61 17.96 10.47
CA TYR A 138 19.80 18.09 11.92
C TYR A 138 18.74 18.99 12.55
N VAL A 139 18.42 18.74 13.83
CA VAL A 139 17.46 19.57 14.59
C VAL A 139 17.90 21.03 14.60
N VAL A 140 19.19 21.28 14.91
CA VAL A 140 19.81 22.60 14.73
C VAL A 140 20.61 22.55 13.43
N PRO A 141 20.26 23.36 12.43
CA PRO A 141 20.94 23.33 11.14
C PRO A 141 22.46 23.52 11.28
N GLY A 142 23.23 22.64 10.66
CA GLY A 142 24.69 22.62 10.70
C GLY A 142 25.29 21.94 11.93
N ASP A 143 24.52 21.57 12.93
CA ASP A 143 24.99 20.90 14.14
C ASP A 143 24.60 19.42 14.17
N SER A 144 25.56 18.58 13.78
CA SER A 144 25.35 17.11 13.77
C SER A 144 25.14 16.49 15.17
N THR A 145 25.46 17.21 16.23
CA THR A 145 25.26 16.75 17.61
C THR A 145 23.85 16.98 18.12
N SER A 146 23.07 17.81 17.44
CA SER A 146 21.68 18.16 17.81
C SER A 146 20.66 17.05 17.53
N GLY A 147 21.05 15.96 16.86
CA GLY A 147 20.18 14.88 16.45
C GLY A 147 19.51 15.15 15.11
N LEU A 148 18.74 14.15 14.61
CA LEU A 148 18.04 14.25 13.34
C LEU A 148 16.60 14.71 13.53
N ILE A 149 16.09 15.47 12.55
CA ILE A 149 14.67 15.85 12.51
C ILE A 149 13.79 14.63 12.24
N TRP A 150 12.52 14.74 12.57
CA TRP A 150 11.55 13.67 12.36
C TRP A 150 11.53 13.20 10.90
N GLY A 151 11.51 11.88 10.70
CA GLY A 151 11.46 11.25 9.38
C GLY A 151 12.83 11.00 8.74
N VAL A 152 13.93 11.48 9.35
CA VAL A 152 15.29 11.18 8.90
C VAL A 152 15.88 10.05 9.74
N SER A 153 16.51 9.07 9.10
CA SER A 153 17.14 7.90 9.71
C SER A 153 18.66 8.06 9.76
N HIS A 154 19.29 7.43 10.74
CA HIS A 154 20.76 7.25 10.80
C HIS A 154 21.28 6.17 9.86
N ASP A 155 20.38 5.49 9.12
CA ASP A 155 20.77 4.41 8.23
C ASP A 155 21.73 4.89 7.13
N VAL A 156 22.76 4.12 6.92
CA VAL A 156 23.71 4.36 5.83
C VAL A 156 23.18 3.72 4.57
N LEU A 157 23.11 4.50 3.48
CA LEU A 157 22.77 3.99 2.18
C LEU A 157 23.80 2.96 1.72
N GLN A 158 23.34 1.75 1.48
CA GLN A 158 24.20 0.67 0.96
C GLN A 158 24.47 0.86 -0.54
N PRO A 159 25.50 0.22 -1.10
CA PRO A 159 25.76 0.23 -2.54
C PRO A 159 24.53 -0.21 -3.36
N THR A 160 24.41 0.35 -4.56
CA THR A 160 23.33 -0.03 -5.50
C THR A 160 23.33 -1.55 -5.72
N GLY A 161 22.15 -2.13 -5.66
CA GLY A 161 21.93 -3.57 -5.84
C GLY A 161 22.04 -4.40 -4.57
N THR A 162 22.47 -3.84 -3.45
CA THR A 162 22.55 -4.56 -2.18
C THR A 162 21.16 -4.93 -1.66
N GLY A 163 20.98 -6.22 -1.31
CA GLY A 163 19.74 -6.68 -0.68
C GLY A 163 19.65 -6.29 0.79
N ASP A 164 18.43 -6.13 1.29
CA ASP A 164 18.15 -5.87 2.71
C ASP A 164 16.77 -6.38 3.14
N LYS A 165 16.42 -6.15 4.40
CA LYS A 165 15.12 -6.52 4.95
C LYS A 165 14.10 -5.39 4.98
N LYS A 166 14.42 -4.25 4.33
CA LYS A 166 13.50 -3.11 4.27
C LYS A 166 12.38 -3.38 3.28
N ILE A 167 11.19 -2.95 3.63
CA ILE A 167 9.99 -3.03 2.79
C ILE A 167 9.69 -1.66 2.18
N GLN A 168 8.89 -1.66 1.11
CA GLN A 168 8.41 -0.42 0.51
C GLN A 168 7.53 0.35 1.51
N ALA A 169 7.67 1.68 1.52
CA ALA A 169 6.78 2.54 2.29
C ALA A 169 5.34 2.44 1.76
N TYR A 170 4.38 2.45 2.70
CA TYR A 170 2.96 2.45 2.35
C TYR A 170 2.52 3.82 1.83
N ASN A 171 1.65 3.81 0.84
CA ASN A 171 0.99 5.00 0.31
C ASN A 171 -0.41 5.13 0.88
N PHE A 172 -0.79 6.36 1.22
CA PHE A 172 -2.17 6.71 1.53
C PHE A 172 -2.78 7.44 0.33
N ARG A 173 -3.89 6.91 -0.17
CA ARG A 173 -4.64 7.54 -1.26
C ARG A 173 -5.95 8.07 -0.72
N VAL A 174 -6.23 9.34 -0.99
CA VAL A 174 -7.46 10.01 -0.59
C VAL A 174 -8.14 10.58 -1.82
N CYS A 175 -9.48 10.59 -1.82
CA CYS A 175 -10.25 11.27 -2.84
C CYS A 175 -10.39 12.74 -2.42
N LEU A 176 -10.02 13.64 -3.31
CA LEU A 176 -10.16 15.08 -3.11
C LEU A 176 -11.21 15.62 -4.07
N THR A 177 -11.94 16.64 -3.64
CA THR A 177 -12.91 17.37 -4.44
C THR A 177 -12.85 18.86 -4.11
N ASP A 178 -13.17 19.70 -5.06
CA ASP A 178 -13.35 21.14 -4.91
C ASP A 178 -14.84 21.54 -4.89
N ASP A 179 -15.76 20.57 -4.99
CA ASP A 179 -17.18 20.79 -4.84
C ASP A 179 -17.55 21.00 -3.37
N PRO A 180 -17.97 22.21 -2.96
CA PRO A 180 -18.30 22.49 -1.56
C PRO A 180 -19.49 21.68 -1.04
N ASN A 181 -20.35 21.12 -1.91
CA ASN A 181 -21.46 20.27 -1.51
C ASN A 181 -21.07 18.81 -1.25
N ASN A 182 -19.90 18.41 -1.72
CA ASN A 182 -19.35 17.04 -1.58
C ASN A 182 -17.96 17.02 -0.94
N MET A 183 -17.61 18.07 -0.21
CA MET A 183 -16.29 18.26 0.38
C MET A 183 -16.37 18.14 1.91
N ILE A 184 -15.44 17.35 2.46
CA ILE A 184 -15.13 17.42 3.89
C ILE A 184 -13.89 18.30 4.03
N PRO A 185 -13.98 19.50 4.66
CA PRO A 185 -12.83 20.36 4.83
C PRO A 185 -11.69 19.67 5.59
N ILE A 186 -10.49 19.73 5.06
CA ILE A 186 -9.31 19.25 5.76
C ILE A 186 -8.97 20.27 6.84
N THR A 187 -9.14 19.86 8.10
CA THR A 187 -8.82 20.71 9.25
C THR A 187 -7.56 20.19 9.95
N ARG A 188 -6.98 21.05 10.77
CA ARG A 188 -5.84 20.68 11.61
C ARG A 188 -6.32 19.64 12.65
N PRO A 189 -5.67 18.46 12.75
CA PRO A 189 -6.03 17.46 13.75
C PRO A 189 -5.69 17.92 15.17
N ASP A 190 -6.40 17.39 16.17
CA ASP A 190 -6.20 17.73 17.58
C ASP A 190 -4.79 17.42 18.09
N ASN A 191 -4.18 16.37 17.56
CA ASN A 191 -2.83 15.94 17.89
C ASN A 191 -1.78 16.43 16.88
N TYR A 192 -2.02 17.57 16.23
CA TYR A 192 -1.08 18.14 15.26
C TYR A 192 0.27 18.47 15.91
N ASP A 193 1.32 17.89 15.32
CA ASP A 193 2.70 18.15 15.69
C ASP A 193 3.45 18.72 14.47
N SER A 194 3.79 20.00 14.54
CA SER A 194 4.47 20.70 13.44
C SER A 194 5.88 20.16 13.17
N THR A 195 6.54 19.54 14.15
CA THR A 195 7.90 19.00 13.97
C THR A 195 7.95 17.87 12.94
N ARG A 196 6.83 17.17 12.73
CA ARG A 196 6.68 16.14 11.70
C ARG A 196 6.78 16.68 10.27
N TYR A 197 6.64 17.97 10.09
CA TYR A 197 6.65 18.63 8.78
C TYR A 197 7.91 19.44 8.52
N GLU A 198 8.87 19.42 9.46
CA GLU A 198 10.10 20.20 9.39
C GLU A 198 10.90 19.90 8.12
N LEU A 199 11.03 18.64 7.74
CA LEU A 199 11.73 18.24 6.51
C LEU A 199 11.10 18.86 5.25
N VAL A 200 9.76 18.89 5.18
CA VAL A 200 9.02 19.50 4.06
C VAL A 200 9.19 21.02 4.07
N LEU A 201 9.15 21.65 5.24
CA LEU A 201 9.37 23.10 5.37
C LEU A 201 10.76 23.49 4.87
N ARG A 202 11.80 22.76 5.23
CA ARG A 202 13.16 22.98 4.75
C ARG A 202 13.28 22.78 3.25
N LEU A 203 12.64 21.74 2.69
CA LEU A 203 12.59 21.55 1.25
C LEU A 203 11.95 22.75 0.55
N HIS A 204 10.87 23.28 1.09
CA HIS A 204 10.21 24.48 0.55
C HIS A 204 11.08 25.73 0.64
N ALA A 205 11.87 25.86 1.70
CA ALA A 205 12.75 27.02 1.87
C ALA A 205 13.86 27.06 0.82
N VAL A 206 14.43 25.90 0.45
CA VAL A 206 15.49 25.82 -0.56
C VAL A 206 14.95 25.71 -2.00
N SER A 207 13.77 25.12 -2.18
CA SER A 207 13.16 24.93 -3.50
C SER A 207 11.65 25.23 -3.47
N PRO A 208 11.27 26.52 -3.40
CA PRO A 208 9.86 26.91 -3.33
C PRO A 208 9.08 26.43 -4.57
N ARG A 209 7.94 25.80 -4.34
CA ARG A 209 7.03 25.39 -5.41
C ARG A 209 6.06 26.51 -5.76
N LYS A 210 5.73 26.60 -7.06
CA LYS A 210 4.87 27.68 -7.57
C LYS A 210 3.39 27.46 -7.30
N SER A 211 2.98 26.21 -7.20
CA SER A 211 1.60 25.83 -6.99
C SER A 211 1.47 24.56 -6.15
N VAL A 212 0.27 24.33 -5.61
CA VAL A 212 -0.07 23.09 -4.90
C VAL A 212 0.06 21.86 -5.79
N TYR A 213 -0.15 21.99 -7.08
CA TYR A 213 -0.01 20.90 -8.05
C TYR A 213 1.43 20.38 -8.23
N ASP A 214 2.43 21.17 -7.85
CA ASP A 214 3.83 20.76 -7.86
C ASP A 214 4.17 19.73 -6.77
N TYR A 215 3.27 19.54 -5.81
CA TYR A 215 3.42 18.58 -4.69
C TYR A 215 2.63 17.29 -4.88
N PHE A 216 1.69 17.27 -5.80
CA PHE A 216 0.84 16.13 -6.07
C PHE A 216 1.14 15.56 -7.45
N ILE A 217 1.40 14.26 -7.50
CA ILE A 217 1.51 13.49 -8.75
C ILE A 217 0.16 12.84 -8.98
N TRP A 218 -0.49 13.20 -10.07
CA TRP A 218 -1.82 12.70 -10.46
C TRP A 218 -1.72 11.43 -11.33
#